data_fc6b097f156d714f011aa4effa2dd5b7
#
_entry.id   fc6b097f156d714f011aa4effa2dd5b7
#
_cell.length_a   1.000
_cell.length_b   1.000
_cell.length_c   1.000
_cell.angle_alpha   90.00
_cell.angle_beta   90.00
_cell.angle_gamma   90.00
#
_symmetry.space_group_name_H-M   'P 1'
#
loop_
_entity.id
_entity.type
_entity.pdbx_description
1 polymer ?
#
loop_
_entity_poly.entity_id
_entity_poly.type
_entity_poly.pdbx_seq_one_letter_code
_entity_poly.pdbx_strand_id
1 'polypeptide(L)'
;NLANSGSKVWNMEEIEKAVTGPFLDPVIQESSIGKPLSHDFDWAIEVGYKPGVTDNVGRTAREAVEFLLLRKFKSEEGVYTSVLYLIKGKLTRGQAECIATGLLANTLIQRFEVKDRPSWNPDVGMGTTVPKVTGRKEARVAEINLQISDEDLMRISSERTLALSLKEMKALRTYAEDLR
;
A
#
# COMPACT_ATOMS: atom_id res chain seq x y z
N ASN A 1 -5.26 8.27 -6.36
CA ASN A 1 -6.10 7.47 -7.27
C ASN A 1 -7.42 7.09 -6.59
N LEU A 2 -8.53 7.47 -7.19
CA LEU A 2 -9.86 7.01 -6.81
C LEU A 2 -10.10 5.65 -7.47
N ALA A 3 -10.28 4.61 -6.69
CA ALA A 3 -10.54 3.26 -7.20
C ALA A 3 -12.00 2.87 -6.98
N ASN A 4 -12.60 2.32 -8.02
CA ASN A 4 -13.94 1.76 -8.00
C ASN A 4 -13.92 0.36 -8.64
N SER A 5 -14.40 -0.63 -7.94
CA SER A 5 -14.55 -2.00 -8.45
C SER A 5 -16.01 -2.43 -8.41
N GLY A 6 -16.85 -1.77 -9.20
CA GLY A 6 -18.22 -2.22 -9.47
C GLY A 6 -19.34 -1.26 -9.07
N SER A 7 -20.25 -1.07 -9.97
CA SER A 7 -21.64 -0.59 -9.95
C SER A 7 -21.97 0.88 -9.68
N LYS A 8 -21.10 1.72 -9.16
CA LYS A 8 -21.31 3.17 -9.30
C LYS A 8 -20.01 3.84 -9.69
N VAL A 9 -19.86 4.11 -10.97
CA VAL A 9 -18.75 4.92 -11.50
C VAL A 9 -18.87 6.31 -10.89
N TRP A 10 -17.76 6.84 -10.34
CA TRP A 10 -17.66 8.23 -9.94
C TRP A 10 -18.01 9.10 -11.13
N ASN A 11 -18.94 10.04 -10.96
CA ASN A 11 -19.22 11.00 -12.01
C ASN A 11 -18.16 12.11 -12.03
N MET A 12 -18.01 12.79 -13.16
CA MET A 12 -16.99 13.83 -13.33
C MET A 12 -17.13 14.96 -12.33
N GLU A 13 -18.35 15.33 -11.96
CA GLU A 13 -18.62 16.38 -10.97
C GLU A 13 -18.09 16.01 -9.57
N GLU A 14 -18.27 14.75 -9.14
CA GLU A 14 -17.72 14.25 -7.86
C GLU A 14 -16.19 14.28 -7.90
N ILE A 15 -15.58 13.89 -9.02
CA ILE A 15 -14.12 13.90 -9.20
C ILE A 15 -13.58 15.33 -9.17
N GLU A 16 -14.19 16.23 -9.92
CA GLU A 16 -13.80 17.65 -9.97
C GLU A 16 -13.91 18.31 -8.59
N LYS A 17 -14.98 18.05 -7.85
CA LYS A 17 -15.14 18.53 -6.47
C LYS A 17 -14.06 17.99 -5.54
N ALA A 18 -13.70 16.72 -5.67
CA ALA A 18 -12.63 16.12 -4.86
C ALA A 18 -11.26 16.72 -5.20
N VAL A 19 -10.98 16.94 -6.49
CA VAL A 19 -9.70 17.48 -6.96
C VAL A 19 -9.56 18.96 -6.56
N THR A 20 -10.56 19.79 -6.82
CA THR A 20 -10.49 21.23 -6.56
C THR A 20 -10.68 21.60 -5.09
N GLY A 21 -11.22 20.68 -4.29
CA GLY A 21 -11.41 20.84 -2.85
C GLY A 21 -10.22 20.24 -2.06
N PRO A 22 -10.39 19.03 -1.50
CA PRO A 22 -9.43 18.50 -0.54
C PRO A 22 -8.07 18.06 -1.13
N PHE A 23 -7.94 17.93 -2.48
CA PHE A 23 -6.72 17.41 -3.10
C PHE A 23 -5.81 18.48 -3.67
N LEU A 24 -6.25 19.72 -3.75
CA LEU A 24 -5.50 20.81 -4.39
C LEU A 24 -5.34 22.00 -3.46
N ASP A 25 -4.11 22.45 -3.27
CA ASP A 25 -3.83 23.80 -2.82
C ASP A 25 -3.67 24.70 -4.06
N PRO A 26 -4.69 25.54 -4.38
CA PRO A 26 -4.68 26.32 -5.64
C PRO A 26 -3.62 27.42 -5.68
N VAL A 27 -2.93 27.69 -4.56
CA VAL A 27 -1.87 28.72 -4.50
C VAL A 27 -0.55 28.16 -4.98
N ILE A 28 -0.26 26.88 -4.67
CA ILE A 28 1.06 26.29 -4.92
C ILE A 28 1.03 25.01 -5.76
N GLN A 29 -0.16 24.54 -6.14
CA GLN A 29 -0.33 23.28 -6.86
C GLN A 29 -1.17 23.44 -8.11
N GLU A 30 -0.90 22.63 -9.09
CA GLU A 30 -1.71 22.41 -10.28
C GLU A 30 -2.31 21.01 -10.26
N SER A 31 -3.46 20.81 -10.87
CA SER A 31 -4.12 19.51 -10.97
C SER A 31 -4.45 19.13 -12.40
N SER A 32 -4.48 17.82 -12.64
CA SER A 32 -4.96 17.24 -13.87
C SER A 32 -5.71 15.94 -13.58
N ILE A 33 -6.82 15.73 -14.28
CA ILE A 33 -7.63 14.51 -14.13
C ILE A 33 -7.34 13.59 -15.31
N GLY A 34 -6.83 12.39 -15.01
CA GLY A 34 -6.59 11.34 -16.00
C GLY A 34 -5.41 11.56 -16.94
N LYS A 35 -4.67 12.66 -16.79
CA LYS A 35 -3.50 12.97 -17.64
C LYS A 35 -2.34 13.47 -16.78
N PRO A 36 -1.08 13.20 -17.16
CA PRO A 36 0.07 13.76 -16.47
C PRO A 36 0.19 15.26 -16.72
N LEU A 37 0.65 16.01 -15.71
CA LEU A 37 0.88 17.46 -15.79
C LEU A 37 2.06 17.84 -16.69
N SER A 38 3.02 16.96 -16.89
CA SER A 38 4.20 17.20 -17.72
C SER A 38 4.48 16.04 -18.66
N HIS A 39 4.97 16.38 -19.86
CA HIS A 39 5.43 15.44 -20.89
C HIS A 39 6.93 15.59 -21.21
N ASP A 40 7.63 16.53 -20.57
CA ASP A 40 9.05 16.80 -20.78
C ASP A 40 9.92 16.03 -19.76
N PHE A 41 10.10 14.73 -20.02
CA PHE A 41 10.93 13.83 -19.22
C PHE A 41 11.48 12.68 -20.08
N ASP A 42 12.54 12.04 -19.61
CA ASP A 42 13.11 10.83 -20.21
C ASP A 42 12.70 9.57 -19.41
N TRP A 43 12.51 9.73 -18.08
CA TRP A 43 12.14 8.66 -17.17
C TRP A 43 11.02 9.10 -16.21
N ALA A 44 10.08 8.21 -15.98
CA ALA A 44 9.02 8.36 -14.99
C ALA A 44 9.17 7.26 -13.93
N ILE A 45 9.23 7.64 -12.66
CA ILE A 45 9.33 6.72 -11.53
C ILE A 45 8.16 6.99 -10.59
N GLU A 46 7.25 6.03 -10.48
CA GLU A 46 6.16 6.08 -9.50
C GLU A 46 6.56 5.34 -8.23
N VAL A 47 6.38 5.98 -7.07
CA VAL A 47 6.59 5.38 -5.75
C VAL A 47 5.28 5.41 -4.98
N GLY A 48 4.80 4.26 -4.56
CA GLY A 48 3.56 4.10 -3.80
C GLY A 48 3.71 3.06 -2.70
N TYR A 49 2.70 2.90 -1.85
CA TYR A 49 2.74 1.93 -0.77
C TYR A 49 2.53 0.49 -1.27
N LYS A 50 3.17 -0.46 -0.59
CA LYS A 50 2.91 -1.89 -0.78
C LYS A 50 1.54 -2.28 -0.21
N PRO A 51 0.93 -3.37 -0.71
CA PRO A 51 -0.26 -3.94 -0.08
C PRO A 51 -0.03 -4.23 1.41
N GLY A 52 -1.00 -3.84 2.24
CA GLY A 52 -0.95 -4.02 3.69
C GLY A 52 -0.25 -2.90 4.48
N VAL A 53 0.41 -1.97 3.79
CA VAL A 53 0.98 -0.77 4.42
C VAL A 53 -0.09 0.31 4.49
N THR A 54 -0.18 1.00 5.62
CA THR A 54 -1.14 2.08 5.82
C THR A 54 -0.74 3.33 5.04
N ASP A 55 -1.59 3.77 4.13
CA ASP A 55 -1.50 5.06 3.45
C ASP A 55 -2.28 6.11 4.26
N ASN A 56 -1.60 6.82 5.15
CA ASN A 56 -2.23 7.82 6.01
C ASN A 56 -2.79 9.01 5.23
N VAL A 57 -2.09 9.44 4.17
CA VAL A 57 -2.54 10.55 3.32
C VAL A 57 -3.77 10.12 2.53
N GLY A 58 -3.75 8.93 1.94
CA GLY A 58 -4.90 8.36 1.24
C GLY A 58 -6.12 8.18 2.15
N ARG A 59 -5.91 7.76 3.41
CA ARG A 59 -6.99 7.65 4.40
C ARG A 59 -7.59 9.01 4.74
N THR A 60 -6.79 10.02 5.05
CA THR A 60 -7.26 11.37 5.35
C THR A 60 -7.95 12.00 4.15
N ALA A 61 -7.40 11.80 2.95
CA ALA A 61 -8.01 12.25 1.71
C ALA A 61 -9.37 11.58 1.45
N ARG A 62 -9.50 10.27 1.74
CA ARG A 62 -10.77 9.57 1.71
C ARG A 62 -11.80 10.19 2.66
N GLU A 63 -11.43 10.41 3.92
CA GLU A 63 -12.30 11.01 4.93
C GLU A 63 -12.78 12.41 4.51
N ALA A 64 -11.89 13.22 3.93
CA ALA A 64 -12.21 14.54 3.41
C ALA A 64 -13.19 14.48 2.24
N VAL A 65 -13.04 13.55 1.31
CA VAL A 65 -13.98 13.35 0.21
C VAL A 65 -15.32 12.81 0.68
N GLU A 66 -15.33 11.87 1.65
CA GLU A 66 -16.57 11.37 2.26
C GLU A 66 -17.37 12.53 2.90
N PHE A 67 -16.66 13.43 3.58
CA PHE A 67 -17.27 14.63 4.16
C PHE A 67 -17.80 15.58 3.09
N LEU A 68 -17.02 15.88 2.05
CA LEU A 68 -17.39 16.75 0.95
C LEU A 68 -18.64 16.25 0.21
N LEU A 69 -18.70 14.94 -0.04
CA LEU A 69 -19.79 14.33 -0.80
C LEU A 69 -20.97 13.87 0.09
N LEU A 70 -20.90 14.09 1.39
CA LEU A 70 -21.88 13.66 2.39
C LEU A 70 -22.25 12.18 2.26
N ARG A 71 -21.30 11.33 1.89
CA ARG A 71 -21.50 9.88 1.76
C ARG A 71 -20.27 9.10 2.21
N LYS A 72 -20.47 7.90 2.71
CA LYS A 72 -19.39 6.97 3.02
C LYS A 72 -18.98 6.15 1.79
N PHE A 73 -17.68 5.89 1.67
CA PHE A 73 -17.15 4.98 0.67
C PHE A 73 -17.58 3.55 0.98
N LYS A 74 -17.89 2.80 -0.07
CA LYS A 74 -18.10 1.35 0.02
C LYS A 74 -16.76 0.64 0.23
N SER A 75 -16.82 -0.65 0.54
CA SER A 75 -15.62 -1.47 0.78
C SER A 75 -14.67 -1.54 -0.42
N GLU A 76 -15.21 -1.37 -1.63
CA GLU A 76 -14.45 -1.41 -2.88
C GLU A 76 -13.88 -0.05 -3.28
N GLU A 77 -14.33 1.04 -2.65
CA GLU A 77 -13.89 2.40 -2.94
C GLU A 77 -12.70 2.76 -2.02
N GLY A 78 -11.74 3.50 -2.56
CA GLY A 78 -10.59 3.96 -1.80
C GLY A 78 -9.86 5.11 -2.45
N VAL A 79 -9.09 5.83 -1.65
CA VAL A 79 -8.12 6.83 -2.10
C VAL A 79 -6.74 6.29 -1.78
N TYR A 80 -5.87 6.26 -2.77
CA TYR A 80 -4.50 5.78 -2.65
C TYR A 80 -3.55 6.84 -3.18
N THR A 81 -2.41 7.01 -2.52
CA THR A 81 -1.42 7.99 -2.90
C THR A 81 -0.16 7.37 -3.46
N SER A 82 0.44 8.07 -4.40
CA SER A 82 1.76 7.78 -4.93
C SER A 82 2.44 9.08 -5.33
N VAL A 83 3.76 9.06 -5.39
CA VAL A 83 4.57 10.17 -5.89
C VAL A 83 5.13 9.77 -7.25
N LEU A 84 4.92 10.60 -8.26
CA LEU A 84 5.49 10.45 -9.59
C LEU A 84 6.67 11.40 -9.75
N TYR A 85 7.86 10.85 -9.90
CA TYR A 85 9.07 11.59 -10.21
C TYR A 85 9.32 11.55 -11.72
N LEU A 86 9.43 12.73 -12.33
CA LEU A 86 9.78 12.88 -13.75
C LEU A 86 11.24 13.32 -13.83
N ILE A 87 12.07 12.52 -14.46
CA ILE A 87 13.51 12.73 -14.54
C ILE A 87 13.90 12.98 -15.99
N LYS A 88 14.68 14.04 -16.19
CA LYS A 88 15.27 14.37 -17.49
C LYS A 88 16.77 14.07 -17.46
N GLY A 89 17.23 13.27 -18.42
CA GLY A 89 18.64 12.92 -18.53
C GLY A 89 18.87 11.58 -19.21
N LYS A 90 20.06 11.41 -19.75
CA LYS A 90 20.50 10.17 -20.42
C LYS A 90 20.88 9.12 -19.38
N LEU A 91 19.89 8.36 -18.90
CA LEU A 91 20.10 7.28 -17.96
C LEU A 91 19.83 5.93 -18.64
N THR A 92 20.49 4.90 -18.17
CA THR A 92 20.10 3.52 -18.43
C THR A 92 18.96 3.12 -17.48
N ARG A 93 18.21 2.07 -17.80
CA ARG A 93 17.16 1.53 -16.92
C ARG A 93 17.72 1.15 -15.54
N GLY A 94 18.89 0.51 -15.48
CA GLY A 94 19.53 0.15 -14.22
C GLY A 94 19.91 1.36 -13.36
N GLN A 95 20.31 2.48 -13.98
CA GLN A 95 20.56 3.73 -13.23
C GLN A 95 19.26 4.34 -12.69
N ALA A 96 18.17 4.33 -13.46
CA ALA A 96 16.86 4.79 -13.01
C ALA A 96 16.33 3.92 -11.85
N GLU A 97 16.47 2.59 -11.92
CA GLU A 97 16.13 1.67 -10.85
C GLU A 97 17.00 1.85 -9.60
N CYS A 98 18.30 2.16 -9.77
CA CYS A 98 19.19 2.49 -8.67
C CYS A 98 18.77 3.79 -7.97
N ILE A 99 18.35 4.80 -8.71
CA ILE A 99 17.79 6.05 -8.16
C ILE A 99 16.49 5.72 -7.38
N ALA A 100 15.60 4.91 -7.97
CA ALA A 100 14.36 4.52 -7.32
C ALA A 100 14.60 3.84 -5.97
N THR A 101 15.48 2.85 -5.92
CA THR A 101 15.73 2.03 -4.73
C THR A 101 16.64 2.70 -3.70
N GLY A 102 17.61 3.50 -4.15
CA GLY A 102 18.60 4.11 -3.26
C GLY A 102 18.22 5.48 -2.73
N LEU A 103 17.29 6.18 -3.41
CA LEU A 103 16.98 7.57 -3.10
C LEU A 103 15.50 7.86 -2.91
N LEU A 104 14.62 7.30 -3.77
CA LEU A 104 13.24 7.72 -3.85
C LEU A 104 12.29 6.84 -3.04
N ALA A 105 12.53 5.54 -2.98
CA ALA A 105 11.62 4.57 -2.36
C ALA A 105 12.24 3.89 -1.13
N ASN A 106 11.49 3.83 -0.04
CA ASN A 106 11.78 2.88 1.02
C ASN A 106 11.23 1.50 0.62
N THR A 107 12.11 0.64 0.10
CA THR A 107 11.74 -0.65 -0.46
C THR A 107 11.16 -1.66 0.56
N LEU A 108 11.23 -1.38 1.86
CA LEU A 108 10.57 -2.19 2.89
C LEU A 108 9.04 -2.00 2.84
N ILE A 109 8.59 -0.76 2.69
CA ILE A 109 7.16 -0.39 2.77
C ILE A 109 6.58 0.15 1.48
N GLN A 110 7.43 0.49 0.49
CA GLN A 110 7.01 1.09 -0.77
C GLN A 110 7.34 0.18 -1.96
N ARG A 111 6.49 0.23 -2.97
CA ARG A 111 6.72 -0.27 -4.31
C ARG A 111 7.19 0.88 -5.21
N PHE A 112 7.86 0.56 -6.28
CA PHE A 112 8.14 1.52 -7.35
C PHE A 112 7.92 0.89 -8.72
N GLU A 113 7.68 1.73 -9.70
CA GLU A 113 7.60 1.36 -11.12
C GLU A 113 8.38 2.38 -11.95
N VAL A 114 9.15 1.90 -12.92
CA VAL A 114 10.00 2.73 -13.78
C VAL A 114 9.56 2.57 -15.23
N LYS A 115 9.27 3.68 -15.90
CA LYS A 115 9.01 3.75 -17.34
C LYS A 115 9.96 4.74 -18.01
N ASP A 116 10.48 4.36 -19.16
CA ASP A 116 11.20 5.27 -20.05
C ASP A 116 10.24 5.98 -20.99
N ARG A 117 10.71 7.03 -21.64
CA ARG A 117 9.92 7.80 -22.60
C ARG A 117 9.36 6.96 -23.76
N PRO A 118 10.10 6.02 -24.36
CA PRO A 118 9.58 5.15 -25.40
C PRO A 118 8.41 4.26 -24.97
N SER A 119 8.40 3.78 -23.72
CA SER A 119 7.33 2.93 -23.17
C SER A 119 6.17 3.72 -22.55
N TRP A 120 6.27 5.05 -22.51
CA TRP A 120 5.24 5.91 -21.95
C TRP A 120 4.05 6.07 -22.90
N ASN A 121 2.87 5.72 -22.41
CA ASN A 121 1.62 6.03 -23.09
C ASN A 121 0.96 7.26 -22.43
N PRO A 122 0.76 8.38 -23.15
CA PRO A 122 0.21 9.61 -22.58
C PRO A 122 -1.25 9.48 -22.09
N ASP A 123 -1.99 8.50 -22.61
CA ASP A 123 -3.39 8.29 -22.20
C ASP A 123 -3.50 7.40 -20.95
N VAL A 124 -2.47 6.64 -20.64
CA VAL A 124 -2.44 5.68 -19.52
C VAL A 124 -1.51 6.15 -18.40
N GLY A 125 -0.44 6.85 -18.71
CA GLY A 125 0.60 7.24 -17.76
C GLY A 125 1.26 6.02 -17.10
N MET A 126 1.36 6.04 -15.77
CA MET A 126 1.82 4.88 -14.98
C MET A 126 0.74 3.79 -14.87
N GLY A 127 -0.51 4.12 -15.21
CA GLY A 127 -1.66 3.26 -14.94
C GLY A 127 -2.20 3.41 -13.53
N THR A 128 -3.17 2.59 -13.17
CA THR A 128 -3.78 2.61 -11.84
C THR A 128 -3.40 1.35 -11.08
N THR A 129 -2.68 1.51 -9.99
CA THR A 129 -2.35 0.41 -9.07
C THR A 129 -3.12 0.56 -7.78
N VAL A 130 -3.95 -0.43 -7.47
CA VAL A 130 -4.66 -0.51 -6.20
C VAL A 130 -3.92 -1.49 -5.30
N PRO A 131 -3.34 -1.06 -4.16
CA PRO A 131 -2.59 -1.93 -3.27
C PRO A 131 -3.55 -2.79 -2.43
N LYS A 132 -4.08 -3.86 -3.02
CA LYS A 132 -4.94 -4.83 -2.32
C LYS A 132 -4.11 -5.96 -1.73
N VAL A 133 -4.37 -6.30 -0.48
CA VAL A 133 -3.85 -7.53 0.12
C VAL A 133 -4.64 -8.70 -0.47
N THR A 134 -3.96 -9.51 -1.26
CA THR A 134 -4.50 -10.74 -1.83
C THR A 134 -3.86 -11.91 -1.08
N GLY A 135 -4.52 -12.43 -0.04
CA GLY A 135 -4.08 -13.58 0.73
C GLY A 135 -5.17 -14.64 0.80
N ARG A 136 -4.80 -15.87 1.10
CA ARG A 136 -5.78 -16.89 1.46
C ARG A 136 -6.45 -16.47 2.77
N LYS A 137 -7.79 -16.50 2.81
CA LYS A 137 -8.57 -16.23 4.02
C LYS A 137 -8.41 -17.31 5.09
N GLU A 138 -7.87 -18.46 4.73
CA GLU A 138 -7.64 -19.56 5.64
C GLU A 138 -6.43 -19.27 6.52
N ALA A 139 -6.68 -19.14 7.82
CA ALA A 139 -5.60 -19.09 8.80
C ALA A 139 -4.85 -20.43 8.74
N ARG A 140 -3.53 -20.39 8.67
CA ARG A 140 -2.71 -21.60 8.87
C ARG A 140 -2.76 -21.95 10.35
N VAL A 141 -3.61 -22.88 10.70
CA VAL A 141 -3.68 -23.45 12.04
C VAL A 141 -2.70 -24.62 12.10
N ALA A 142 -1.82 -24.61 13.08
CA ALA A 142 -0.94 -25.73 13.38
C ALA A 142 -1.22 -26.19 14.82
N GLU A 143 -1.50 -27.46 14.99
CA GLU A 143 -1.58 -28.06 16.29
C GLU A 143 -0.17 -28.28 16.84
N ILE A 144 0.06 -27.87 18.09
CA ILE A 144 1.34 -28.00 18.76
C ILE A 144 1.14 -28.89 19.99
N ASN A 145 1.89 -30.00 20.04
CA ASN A 145 1.95 -30.81 21.24
C ASN A 145 2.80 -30.10 22.30
N LEU A 146 2.22 -29.77 23.43
CA LEU A 146 2.91 -29.18 24.58
C LEU A 146 3.40 -30.19 25.61
N GLN A 147 3.07 -31.50 25.45
CA GLN A 147 3.58 -32.60 26.27
C GLN A 147 4.97 -33.04 25.83
N ILE A 148 5.93 -32.16 25.99
CA ILE A 148 7.32 -32.30 25.54
C ILE A 148 8.27 -31.80 26.62
N SER A 149 9.58 -31.99 26.42
CA SER A 149 10.61 -31.55 27.35
C SER A 149 10.62 -30.01 27.54
N ASP A 150 11.17 -29.56 28.64
CA ASP A 150 11.37 -28.15 28.94
C ASP A 150 12.22 -27.45 27.88
N GLU A 151 13.21 -28.12 27.34
CA GLU A 151 14.09 -27.64 26.26
C GLU A 151 13.32 -27.47 24.96
N ASP A 152 12.45 -28.40 24.61
CA ASP A 152 11.60 -28.33 23.43
C ASP A 152 10.54 -27.25 23.55
N LEU A 153 9.97 -27.03 24.74
CA LEU A 153 9.06 -25.91 25.00
C LEU A 153 9.75 -24.57 24.73
N MET A 154 10.98 -24.40 25.21
CA MET A 154 11.76 -23.18 24.97
C MET A 154 12.14 -23.02 23.50
N ARG A 155 12.46 -24.12 22.81
CA ARG A 155 12.71 -24.09 21.36
C ARG A 155 11.49 -23.62 20.60
N ILE A 156 10.31 -24.16 20.90
CA ILE A 156 9.03 -23.71 20.27
C ILE A 156 8.77 -22.23 20.55
N SER A 157 8.99 -21.77 21.79
CA SER A 157 8.83 -20.34 22.14
C SER A 157 9.72 -19.46 21.27
N SER A 158 10.98 -19.85 21.06
CA SER A 158 11.94 -19.14 20.23
C SER A 158 11.59 -19.19 18.73
N GLU A 159 11.40 -20.40 18.17
CA GLU A 159 11.15 -20.62 16.74
C GLU A 159 9.83 -19.99 16.27
N ARG A 160 8.83 -19.97 17.14
CA ARG A 160 7.52 -19.37 16.86
C ARG A 160 7.40 -17.92 17.29
N THR A 161 8.48 -17.31 17.75
CA THR A 161 8.51 -15.90 18.22
C THR A 161 7.44 -15.58 19.28
N LEU A 162 7.16 -16.55 20.18
CA LEU A 162 6.17 -16.36 21.24
C LEU A 162 6.69 -15.47 22.35
N ALA A 163 8.03 -15.37 22.51
CA ALA A 163 8.71 -14.61 23.56
C ALA A 163 8.29 -15.00 24.99
N LEU A 164 7.88 -16.26 25.20
CA LEU A 164 7.42 -16.78 26.47
C LEU A 164 8.57 -17.44 27.24
N SER A 165 8.64 -17.20 28.53
CA SER A 165 9.53 -17.89 29.46
C SER A 165 9.08 -19.33 29.68
N LEU A 166 9.98 -20.18 30.21
CA LEU A 166 9.65 -21.56 30.53
C LEU A 166 8.48 -21.70 31.49
N LYS A 167 8.35 -20.78 32.45
CA LYS A 167 7.23 -20.75 33.41
C LYS A 167 5.90 -20.52 32.70
N GLU A 168 5.89 -19.61 31.74
CA GLU A 168 4.69 -19.27 30.94
C GLU A 168 4.34 -20.40 29.97
N MET A 169 5.32 -21.02 29.33
CA MET A 169 5.10 -22.19 28.49
C MET A 169 4.52 -23.38 29.28
N LYS A 170 4.98 -23.60 30.53
CA LYS A 170 4.41 -24.62 31.44
C LYS A 170 2.97 -24.25 31.85
N ALA A 171 2.68 -22.98 32.09
CA ALA A 171 1.31 -22.53 32.40
C ALA A 171 0.37 -22.77 31.21
N LEU A 172 0.82 -22.49 29.98
CA LEU A 172 0.06 -22.83 28.76
C LEU A 172 -0.20 -24.33 28.62
N ARG A 173 0.77 -25.19 28.95
CA ARG A 173 0.62 -26.64 28.93
C ARG A 173 -0.48 -27.08 29.91
N THR A 174 -0.41 -26.62 31.15
CA THR A 174 -1.42 -26.95 32.19
C THR A 174 -2.81 -26.48 31.76
N TYR A 175 -2.93 -25.25 31.26
CA TYR A 175 -4.21 -24.73 30.80
C TYR A 175 -4.80 -25.52 29.62
N ALA A 176 -3.95 -25.97 28.69
CA ALA A 176 -4.38 -26.78 27.58
C ALA A 176 -4.82 -28.20 28.00
N GLU A 177 -4.30 -28.73 29.13
CA GLU A 177 -4.76 -29.98 29.74
C GLU A 177 -6.16 -29.83 30.37
N ASP A 178 -6.38 -28.70 31.06
CA ASP A 178 -7.65 -28.42 31.76
C ASP A 178 -8.83 -28.19 30.78
N LEU A 179 -8.53 -27.88 29.48
CA LEU A 179 -9.51 -27.68 28.44
C LEU A 179 -9.92 -28.96 27.69
N ARG A 180 -9.30 -30.10 27.96
CA ARG A 180 -9.61 -31.40 27.34
C ARG A 180 -10.51 -32.24 28.21
#